data_ca0b4e1dab2ea14470de81e8d620260e
#
_entry.id   ca0b4e1dab2ea14470de81e8d620260e
#
_cell.length_a   1.000
_cell.length_b   1.000
_cell.length_c   1.000
_cell.angle_alpha   90.00
_cell.angle_beta   90.00
_cell.angle_gamma   90.00
#
_symmetry.space_group_name_H-M   'P 1'
#
loop_
_entity.id
_entity.type
_entity.pdbx_description
1 polymer ?
#
loop_
_entity_poly.entity_id
_entity_poly.type
_entity_poly.pdbx_seq_one_letter_code
_entity_poly.pdbx_strand_id
1 'polypeptide(L)'
;MGLFGKKEKKAAPSTSGKSYLDIKENKDGAEYTFLLNGRLDTITSPELDAKINEVTPDAEKLIFDLSNLDYISSAGLRVLLGATQAMEDKGEMVVRNLTEPVKEVFELTGFSRLFTIE
;
A
#
# COMPACT_ATOMS: atom_id res chain seq x y z
N MET A 1 -3.67 -21.49 20.62
CA MET A 1 -3.59 -21.26 20.12
C MET A 1 -3.63 -20.99 19.80
N GLY A 2 -3.82 -20.89 19.62
CA GLY A 2 -3.76 -20.41 18.87
C GLY A 2 -3.94 -20.31 18.61
N LEU A 3 -4.11 -20.19 18.75
CA LEU A 3 -4.13 -19.99 18.10
C LEU A 3 -4.18 -19.76 17.75
N PHE A 4 -4.34 -19.54 17.64
CA PHE A 4 -4.26 -19.19 16.77
C PHE A 4 -4.26 -18.77 16.33
N GLY A 5 -4.31 -18.80 16.38
CA GLY A 5 -4.20 -18.16 15.47
C GLY A 5 -4.13 -17.83 15.16
N LYS A 6 -4.22 -17.66 15.02
CA LYS A 6 -4.09 -17.28 14.33
C LYS A 6 -3.99 -17.21 13.61
N LYS A 7 -3.96 -17.26 13.44
CA LYS A 7 -3.94 -17.16 12.47
C LYS A 7 -4.19 -17.56 11.72
N GLU A 8 -4.38 -17.69 11.52
CA GLU A 8 -4.70 -17.98 10.65
C GLU A 8 -5.08 -17.71 10.04
N LYS A 9 -5.15 -17.46 9.77
CA LYS A 9 -5.55 -17.15 9.05
C LYS A 9 -5.39 -16.97 8.21
N LYS A 10 -5.17 -17.00 7.94
CA LYS A 10 -5.07 -16.88 7.05
C LYS A 10 -5.20 -17.09 6.05
N ALA A 11 -5.30 -17.19 5.69
CA ALA A 11 -5.36 -17.52 4.83
C ALA A 11 -5.66 -17.36 3.76
N ALA A 12 -5.65 -17.56 3.14
CA ALA A 12 -5.81 -17.44 2.06
C ALA A 12 -6.79 -17.22 1.44
N PRO A 13 -6.91 -16.94 1.06
CA PRO A 13 -7.79 -16.81 0.40
C PRO A 13 -8.06 -16.64 -0.70
N SER A 14 -7.89 -16.66 -1.17
CA SER A 14 -8.18 -16.56 -2.22
C SER A 14 -9.29 -16.63 -2.59
N THR A 15 -9.86 -16.36 -2.60
CA THR A 15 -10.94 -16.63 -3.04
C THR A 15 -11.45 -15.67 -3.90
N SER A 16 -11.96 -15.93 -4.96
CA SER A 16 -12.39 -15.05 -5.96
C SER A 16 -13.40 -14.10 -5.41
N GLY A 17 -13.26 -12.83 -5.75
CA GLY A 17 -14.16 -11.81 -5.33
C GLY A 17 -13.96 -11.27 -3.94
N LYS A 18 -13.10 -11.89 -3.19
CA LYS A 18 -12.83 -11.43 -1.84
C LYS A 18 -11.67 -10.46 -1.82
N SER A 19 -11.79 -9.46 -0.98
CA SER A 19 -10.70 -8.52 -0.78
C SER A 19 -9.59 -9.18 0.01
N TYR A 20 -8.38 -9.02 -0.46
CA TYR A 20 -7.20 -9.59 0.16
C TYR A 20 -6.03 -8.67 -0.07
N LEU A 21 -5.30 -8.39 0.99
CA LEU A 21 -4.08 -7.60 0.88
C LEU A 21 -3.07 -8.12 1.88
N ASP A 22 -1.90 -8.48 1.37
CA ASP A 22 -0.76 -8.83 2.20
C ASP A 22 0.21 -7.65 2.14
N ILE A 23 0.63 -7.18 3.30
CA ILE A 23 1.51 -6.04 3.41
C ILE A 23 2.79 -6.49 4.09
N LYS A 24 3.91 -6.37 3.38
CA LYS A 24 5.22 -6.67 3.96
C LYS A 24 5.97 -5.36 4.13
N GLU A 25 6.51 -5.17 5.30
CA GLU A 25 7.22 -3.95 5.62
C GLU A 25 8.70 -4.25 5.79
N ASN A 26 9.53 -3.51 5.06
CA ASN A 26 10.98 -3.56 5.21
C ASN A 26 11.45 -2.20 5.70
N LYS A 27 12.30 -2.22 6.72
CA LYS A 27 12.83 -1.00 7.28
C LYS A 27 14.34 -0.97 7.11
N ASP A 28 14.86 0.15 6.63
CA ASP A 28 16.29 0.37 6.51
C ASP A 28 16.56 1.79 7.01
N GLY A 29 16.94 1.89 8.30
CA GLY A 29 17.07 3.20 8.92
C GLY A 29 15.72 3.90 8.98
N ALA A 30 15.62 5.06 8.35
CA ALA A 30 14.37 5.81 8.29
C ALA A 30 13.65 5.62 6.96
N GLU A 31 14.07 4.64 6.16
CA GLU A 31 13.43 4.33 4.89
C GLU A 31 12.56 3.09 5.08
N TYR A 32 11.28 3.20 4.79
CA TYR A 32 10.32 2.12 4.93
C TYR A 32 9.78 1.73 3.56
N THR A 33 9.83 0.45 3.24
CA THR A 33 9.28 -0.08 1.99
C THR A 33 8.12 -1.00 2.31
N PHE A 34 6.97 -0.73 1.72
CA PHE A 34 5.79 -1.58 1.83
C PHE A 34 5.60 -2.33 0.53
N LEU A 35 5.67 -3.67 0.61
CA LEU A 35 5.38 -4.51 -0.53
C LEU A 35 3.93 -4.96 -0.41
N LEU A 36 3.13 -4.62 -1.40
CA LEU A 36 1.71 -4.89 -1.38
C LEU A 36 1.38 -6.02 -2.35
N ASN A 37 0.64 -7.01 -1.86
CA ASN A 37 0.26 -8.17 -2.66
C ASN A 37 -1.25 -8.33 -2.54
N GLY A 38 -1.95 -8.30 -3.66
CA GLY A 38 -3.39 -8.53 -3.70
C GLY A 38 -4.16 -7.33 -4.21
N ARG A 39 -5.10 -6.84 -3.43
CA ARG A 39 -6.00 -5.76 -3.83
C ARG A 39 -6.01 -4.67 -2.77
N LEU A 40 -5.87 -3.44 -3.22
CA LEU A 40 -5.98 -2.28 -2.33
C LEU A 40 -7.31 -1.60 -2.66
N ASP A 41 -8.33 -1.90 -1.88
CA ASP A 41 -9.68 -1.43 -2.14
C ASP A 41 -10.31 -0.86 -0.87
N THR A 42 -11.62 -0.62 -0.89
CA THR A 42 -12.32 -0.03 0.23
C THR A 42 -12.21 -0.86 1.50
N ILE A 43 -12.14 -2.19 1.34
CA ILE A 43 -12.09 -3.10 2.48
C ILE A 43 -10.69 -3.14 3.10
N THR A 44 -9.66 -3.19 2.24
CA THR A 44 -8.28 -3.38 2.70
C THR A 44 -7.54 -2.08 2.99
N SER A 45 -7.98 -0.96 2.40
CA SER A 45 -7.28 0.31 2.55
C SER A 45 -7.08 0.75 3.99
N PRO A 46 -8.04 0.56 4.91
CA PRO A 46 -7.81 0.96 6.30
C PRO A 46 -6.62 0.25 6.94
N GLU A 47 -6.36 -0.98 6.55
CA GLU A 47 -5.22 -1.74 7.09
C GLU A 47 -3.91 -1.08 6.67
N LEU A 48 -3.80 -0.70 5.40
CA LEU A 48 -2.59 -0.02 4.93
C LEU A 48 -2.45 1.35 5.58
N ASP A 49 -3.56 2.07 5.70
CA ASP A 49 -3.55 3.39 6.33
C ASP A 49 -3.01 3.31 7.75
N ALA A 50 -3.41 2.30 8.53
CA ALA A 50 -2.92 2.11 9.87
C ALA A 50 -1.42 1.85 9.89
N LYS A 51 -0.92 1.04 8.95
CA LYS A 51 0.50 0.75 8.87
C LYS A 51 1.31 2.01 8.54
N ILE A 52 0.80 2.81 7.62
CA ILE A 52 1.47 4.06 7.24
C ILE A 52 1.56 4.98 8.45
N ASN A 53 0.46 5.10 9.20
CA ASN A 53 0.43 5.99 10.35
C ASN A 53 1.39 5.57 11.46
N GLU A 54 1.65 4.27 11.55
CA GLU A 54 2.61 3.75 12.53
C GLU A 54 4.03 4.20 12.23
N VAL A 55 4.41 4.26 10.97
CA VAL A 55 5.80 4.52 10.59
C VAL A 55 6.07 5.99 10.25
N THR A 56 5.05 6.75 9.88
CA THR A 56 5.24 8.13 9.43
C THR A 56 6.03 8.98 10.42
N PRO A 57 5.81 8.90 11.74
CA PRO A 57 6.58 9.74 12.66
C PRO A 57 8.10 9.56 12.55
N ASP A 58 8.55 8.36 12.18
CA ASP A 58 9.97 8.05 12.12
C ASP A 58 10.52 7.98 10.70
N ALA A 59 9.66 8.11 9.69
CA ALA A 59 10.07 7.89 8.32
C ALA A 59 10.64 9.15 7.69
N GLU A 60 11.72 8.97 6.92
CA GLU A 60 12.25 10.02 6.06
C GLU A 60 12.00 9.65 4.59
N LYS A 61 11.64 8.41 4.32
CA LYS A 61 11.28 7.97 2.99
C LYS A 61 10.31 6.81 3.08
N LEU A 62 9.24 6.88 2.30
CA LEU A 62 8.29 5.78 2.15
C LEU A 62 8.31 5.31 0.71
N ILE A 63 8.38 4.01 0.54
CA ILE A 63 8.36 3.38 -0.78
C ILE A 63 7.23 2.37 -0.79
N PHE A 64 6.39 2.45 -1.83
CA PHE A 64 5.32 1.48 -2.02
C PHE A 64 5.62 0.69 -3.28
N ASP A 65 5.91 -0.60 -3.10
CA ASP A 65 6.19 -1.49 -4.22
C ASP A 65 4.91 -2.22 -4.57
N LEU A 66 4.39 -1.93 -5.75
CA LEU A 66 3.10 -2.44 -6.20
C LEU A 66 3.22 -3.56 -7.21
N SER A 67 4.40 -4.20 -7.28
CA SER A 67 4.65 -5.23 -8.30
C SER A 67 3.70 -6.41 -8.21
N ASN A 68 3.12 -6.67 -7.04
CA ASN A 68 2.18 -7.77 -6.85
C ASN A 68 0.77 -7.30 -6.54
N LEU A 69 0.47 -6.05 -6.84
CA LEU A 69 -0.86 -5.49 -6.60
C LEU A 69 -1.69 -5.64 -7.88
N ASP A 70 -2.83 -6.30 -7.76
CA ASP A 70 -3.69 -6.59 -8.91
C ASP A 70 -4.73 -5.52 -9.15
N TYR A 71 -5.05 -4.73 -8.15
CA TYR A 71 -6.15 -3.79 -8.23
C TYR A 71 -5.99 -2.68 -7.20
N ILE A 72 -6.39 -1.47 -7.58
CA ILE A 72 -6.45 -0.34 -6.66
C ILE A 72 -7.74 0.43 -6.91
N SER A 73 -8.42 0.77 -5.83
CA SER A 73 -9.64 1.57 -5.91
C SER A 73 -9.35 3.02 -5.55
N SER A 74 -10.36 3.87 -5.66
CA SER A 74 -10.21 5.26 -5.26
C SER A 74 -9.88 5.37 -3.77
N ALA A 75 -10.39 4.46 -2.94
CA ALA A 75 -10.05 4.45 -1.52
C ALA A 75 -8.57 4.17 -1.32
N GLY A 76 -8.01 3.24 -2.11
CA GLY A 76 -6.59 2.96 -2.05
C GLY A 76 -5.74 4.13 -2.50
N LEU A 77 -6.17 4.79 -3.58
CA LEU A 77 -5.47 5.97 -4.06
C LEU A 77 -5.46 7.09 -3.01
N ARG A 78 -6.56 7.24 -2.28
CA ARG A 78 -6.62 8.26 -1.21
C ARG A 78 -5.66 7.94 -0.08
N VAL A 79 -5.50 6.67 0.26
CA VAL A 79 -4.54 6.29 1.30
C VAL A 79 -3.13 6.64 0.87
N LEU A 80 -2.78 6.35 -0.39
CA LEU A 80 -1.46 6.71 -0.90
C LEU A 80 -1.28 8.23 -0.94
N LEU A 81 -2.33 8.96 -1.32
CA LEU A 81 -2.27 10.41 -1.34
C LEU A 81 -2.06 10.97 0.06
N GLY A 82 -2.73 10.39 1.05
CA GLY A 82 -2.53 10.78 2.44
C GLY A 82 -1.09 10.56 2.89
N ALA A 83 -0.48 9.47 2.44
CA ALA A 83 0.92 9.20 2.74
C ALA A 83 1.82 10.28 2.14
N THR A 84 1.54 10.69 0.90
CA THR A 84 2.30 11.75 0.25
C THR A 84 2.21 13.04 1.05
N GLN A 85 1.00 13.39 1.49
CA GLN A 85 0.80 14.60 2.27
C GLN A 85 1.49 14.53 3.63
N ALA A 86 1.46 13.36 4.26
CA ALA A 86 2.13 13.19 5.55
C ALA A 86 3.64 13.34 5.45
N MET A 87 4.19 13.05 4.26
CA MET A 87 5.63 13.11 4.07
C MET A 87 6.11 14.44 3.50
N GLU A 88 5.21 15.39 3.21
CA GLU A 88 5.59 16.66 2.56
C GLU A 88 6.71 17.40 3.28
N ASP A 89 6.65 17.44 4.59
CA ASP A 89 7.65 18.18 5.38
C ASP A 89 8.71 17.28 5.98
N LYS A 90 8.69 15.99 5.65
CA LYS A 90 9.58 15.03 6.29
C LYS A 90 10.57 14.40 5.32
N GLY A 91 10.18 14.23 4.07
CA GLY A 91 11.04 13.55 3.12
C GLY A 91 10.28 13.16 1.87
N GLU A 92 10.52 11.94 1.38
CA GLU A 92 9.99 11.47 0.10
C GLU A 92 8.99 10.35 0.25
N MET A 93 8.10 10.29 -0.72
CA MET A 93 7.22 9.13 -0.88
C MET A 93 7.25 8.74 -2.35
N VAL A 94 7.53 7.47 -2.61
CA VAL A 94 7.72 6.93 -3.96
C VAL A 94 6.83 5.72 -4.15
N VAL A 95 6.24 5.62 -5.33
CA VAL A 95 5.48 4.43 -5.74
C VAL A 95 6.25 3.80 -6.89
N ARG A 96 6.49 2.50 -6.84
CA ARG A 96 7.28 1.84 -7.86
C ARG A 96 6.67 0.52 -8.31
N ASN A 97 7.05 0.10 -9.49
CA ASN A 97 6.70 -1.21 -10.04
C ASN A 97 5.19 -1.41 -10.20
N LEU A 98 4.51 -0.41 -10.75
CA LEU A 98 3.08 -0.52 -11.00
C LEU A 98 2.80 -1.62 -12.02
N THR A 99 1.84 -2.49 -11.69
CA THR A 99 1.34 -3.44 -12.69
C THR A 99 0.48 -2.69 -13.69
N GLU A 100 0.24 -3.30 -14.86
CA GLU A 100 -0.56 -2.64 -15.89
C GLU A 100 -1.95 -2.23 -15.41
N PRO A 101 -2.70 -3.11 -14.73
CA PRO A 101 -4.02 -2.69 -14.26
C PRO A 101 -3.98 -1.51 -13.31
N VAL A 102 -2.99 -1.48 -12.42
CA VAL A 102 -2.85 -0.41 -11.45
C VAL A 102 -2.42 0.88 -12.14
N LYS A 103 -1.46 0.77 -13.06
CA LYS A 103 -1.00 1.92 -13.82
C LYS A 103 -2.14 2.57 -14.59
N GLU A 104 -3.01 1.74 -15.18
CA GLU A 104 -4.15 2.25 -15.92
C GLU A 104 -5.07 3.07 -15.02
N VAL A 105 -5.33 2.60 -13.81
CA VAL A 105 -6.16 3.33 -12.87
C VAL A 105 -5.51 4.67 -12.50
N PHE A 106 -4.20 4.66 -12.26
CA PHE A 106 -3.48 5.90 -11.96
C PHE A 106 -3.63 6.91 -13.09
N GLU A 107 -3.52 6.44 -14.32
CA GLU A 107 -3.60 7.33 -15.49
C GLU A 107 -5.02 7.83 -15.74
N LEU A 108 -6.01 6.94 -15.65
CA LEU A 108 -7.39 7.32 -15.90
C LEU A 108 -7.93 8.31 -14.88
N THR A 109 -7.46 8.20 -13.64
CA THR A 109 -7.93 9.08 -12.57
C THR A 109 -7.11 10.37 -12.47
N GLY A 110 -5.97 10.45 -13.18
CA GLY A 110 -5.08 11.58 -13.08
C GLY A 110 -4.16 11.52 -11.87
N PHE A 111 -4.25 10.47 -11.07
CA PHE A 111 -3.43 10.36 -9.86
C PHE A 111 -1.96 10.16 -10.17
N SER A 112 -1.62 9.71 -11.40
CA SER A 112 -0.21 9.56 -11.77
C SER A 112 0.57 10.87 -11.64
N ARG A 113 -0.12 12.01 -11.70
CA ARG A 113 0.53 13.31 -11.58
C ARG A 113 0.80 13.72 -10.13
N LEU A 114 0.19 13.02 -9.19
CA LEU A 114 0.28 13.38 -7.78
C LEU A 114 1.38 12.62 -7.04
N PHE A 115 2.00 11.65 -7.70
CA PHE A 115 2.98 10.78 -7.06
C PHE A 115 4.30 10.79 -7.81
N THR A 116 5.39 10.53 -7.06
CA THR A 116 6.66 10.20 -7.68
C THR A 116 6.62 8.71 -8.00
N ILE A 117 6.66 8.39 -9.27
CA ILE A 117 6.55 7.02 -9.75
C ILE A 117 7.87 6.58 -10.38
N GLU A 118 8.38 5.42 -9.93
CA GLU A 118 9.61 4.86 -10.48
C GLU A 118 9.35 3.58 -11.25
#